data_5b2b8cf1628086ac08663043ea9496ec
#
_entry.id   5b2b8cf1628086ac08663043ea9496ec
#
_cell.length_a   1.000
_cell.length_b   1.000
_cell.length_c   1.000
_cell.angle_alpha   90.00
_cell.angle_beta   90.00
_cell.angle_gamma   90.00
#
_symmetry.space_group_name_H-M   'P 1'
#
loop_
_entity.id
_entity.type
_entity.pdbx_description
1 polymer ?
#
loop_
_entity_poly.entity_id
_entity_poly.type
_entity_poly.pdbx_seq_one_letter_code
_entity_poly.pdbx_strand_id
1 'polypeptide(L)'
;MKKLAILLLCSPLASYAQTLPQAVQAALSFHPQIKAAEQQLVAQQANVNIQQAALKPHLILSGEVGRSALQTTAPFPESGSRWPNSLNLVLNKPIYTGGALNTAVDIAKLSVLANEQQNQQLRVGIA
;
A
#
# COMPACT_ATOMS: atom_id res chain seq x y z
N MET A 1 -37.87 -65.46 -1.69
CA MET A 1 -37.44 -64.90 -2.99
C MET A 1 -37.78 -63.40 -2.96
N LYS A 2 -36.83 -62.61 -2.51
CA LYS A 2 -37.03 -61.15 -2.36
C LYS A 2 -36.34 -60.48 -3.54
N LYS A 3 -37.13 -59.95 -4.47
CA LYS A 3 -36.62 -59.17 -5.62
C LYS A 3 -36.29 -57.77 -5.14
N LEU A 4 -35.00 -57.48 -4.98
CA LEU A 4 -34.48 -56.17 -4.65
C LEU A 4 -34.47 -55.32 -5.93
N ALA A 5 -35.40 -54.40 -6.06
CA ALA A 5 -35.45 -53.42 -7.13
C ALA A 5 -34.47 -52.27 -6.79
N ILE A 6 -33.33 -52.25 -7.43
CA ILE A 6 -32.39 -51.14 -7.37
C ILE A 6 -32.92 -50.05 -8.33
N LEU A 7 -33.58 -49.05 -7.71
CA LEU A 7 -33.99 -47.84 -8.40
C LEU A 7 -32.79 -46.92 -8.57
N LEU A 8 -32.17 -46.99 -9.76
CA LEU A 8 -31.04 -46.12 -10.13
C LEU A 8 -31.60 -44.71 -10.32
N LEU A 9 -31.39 -43.86 -9.31
CA LEU A 9 -31.77 -42.44 -9.34
C LEU A 9 -30.80 -41.72 -10.29
N CYS A 10 -31.14 -41.65 -11.58
CA CYS A 10 -30.43 -40.85 -12.56
C CYS A 10 -30.82 -39.37 -12.34
N SER A 11 -30.12 -38.69 -11.43
CA SER A 11 -30.25 -37.24 -11.26
C SER A 11 -29.71 -36.57 -12.52
N PRO A 12 -30.51 -35.78 -13.26
CA PRO A 12 -29.97 -34.95 -14.32
C PRO A 12 -29.08 -33.90 -13.70
N LEU A 13 -27.77 -34.03 -13.85
CA LEU A 13 -26.82 -32.96 -13.66
C LEU A 13 -27.21 -31.83 -14.60
N ALA A 14 -27.97 -30.86 -14.12
CA ALA A 14 -28.26 -29.64 -14.83
C ALA A 14 -26.93 -28.93 -15.10
N SER A 15 -26.34 -29.22 -16.24
CA SER A 15 -25.18 -28.49 -16.75
C SER A 15 -25.65 -27.06 -17.01
N TYR A 16 -25.38 -26.14 -16.08
CA TYR A 16 -25.53 -24.73 -16.35
C TYR A 16 -24.51 -24.36 -17.43
N ALA A 17 -24.99 -24.33 -18.65
CA ALA A 17 -24.21 -23.83 -19.78
C ALA A 17 -23.97 -22.33 -19.54
N GLN A 18 -22.82 -21.99 -19.00
CA GLN A 18 -22.39 -20.60 -18.90
C GLN A 18 -22.21 -20.06 -20.32
N THR A 19 -22.81 -18.90 -20.59
CA THR A 19 -22.59 -18.22 -21.87
C THR A 19 -21.15 -17.69 -21.91
N LEU A 20 -20.56 -17.64 -23.10
CA LEU A 20 -19.19 -17.13 -23.29
C LEU A 20 -18.95 -15.78 -22.59
N PRO A 21 -19.85 -14.78 -22.65
CA PRO A 21 -19.69 -13.53 -21.91
C PRO A 21 -19.65 -13.71 -20.39
N GLN A 22 -20.43 -14.62 -19.84
CA GLN A 22 -20.43 -14.92 -18.39
C GLN A 22 -19.12 -15.57 -17.94
N ALA A 23 -18.58 -16.48 -18.75
CA ALA A 23 -17.30 -17.12 -18.46
C ALA A 23 -16.14 -16.10 -18.49
N VAL A 24 -16.13 -15.22 -19.49
CA VAL A 24 -15.13 -14.14 -19.59
C VAL A 24 -15.25 -13.18 -18.38
N GLN A 25 -16.46 -12.79 -18.03
CA GLN A 25 -16.67 -11.89 -16.88
C GLN A 25 -16.26 -12.55 -15.56
N ALA A 26 -16.53 -13.83 -15.38
CA ALA A 26 -16.06 -14.59 -14.21
C ALA A 26 -14.53 -14.68 -14.21
N ALA A 27 -13.89 -14.97 -15.33
CA ALA A 27 -12.44 -15.00 -15.46
C ALA A 27 -11.81 -13.65 -15.08
N LEU A 28 -12.36 -12.55 -15.59
CA LEU A 28 -11.87 -11.20 -15.28
C LEU A 28 -12.03 -10.84 -13.79
N SER A 29 -13.12 -11.28 -13.15
CA SER A 29 -13.37 -10.94 -11.73
C SER A 29 -12.52 -11.75 -10.74
N PHE A 30 -12.13 -12.97 -11.10
CA PHE A 30 -11.38 -13.87 -10.22
C PHE A 30 -9.90 -13.97 -10.55
N HIS A 31 -9.46 -13.41 -11.66
CA HIS A 31 -8.07 -13.55 -12.09
C HIS A 31 -7.10 -12.86 -11.13
N PRO A 32 -6.13 -13.58 -10.56
CA PRO A 32 -5.24 -13.02 -9.52
C PRO A 32 -4.37 -11.87 -10.04
N GLN A 33 -3.99 -11.90 -11.33
CA GLN A 33 -3.20 -10.82 -11.94
C GLN A 33 -3.98 -9.52 -12.04
N ILE A 34 -5.29 -9.57 -12.32
CA ILE A 34 -6.14 -8.38 -12.35
C ILE A 34 -6.26 -7.77 -10.96
N LYS A 35 -6.50 -8.60 -9.94
CA LYS A 35 -6.52 -8.14 -8.54
C LYS A 35 -5.19 -7.53 -8.12
N ALA A 36 -4.07 -8.14 -8.52
CA ALA A 36 -2.74 -7.58 -8.23
C ALA A 36 -2.54 -6.22 -8.91
N ALA A 37 -2.95 -6.07 -10.17
CA ALA A 37 -2.85 -4.82 -10.92
C ALA A 37 -3.75 -3.72 -10.33
N GLU A 38 -4.94 -4.06 -9.83
CA GLU A 38 -5.81 -3.12 -9.11
C GLU A 38 -5.18 -2.65 -7.80
N GLN A 39 -4.58 -3.55 -7.02
CA GLN A 39 -3.86 -3.17 -5.80
C GLN A 39 -2.63 -2.32 -6.10
N GLN A 40 -1.94 -2.60 -7.20
CA GLN A 40 -0.83 -1.77 -7.67
C GLN A 40 -1.30 -0.35 -8.01
N LEU A 41 -2.46 -0.19 -8.64
CA LEU A 41 -3.06 1.11 -8.92
C LEU A 41 -3.37 1.87 -7.63
N VAL A 42 -3.97 1.21 -6.64
CA VAL A 42 -4.23 1.80 -5.31
C VAL A 42 -2.93 2.26 -4.65
N ALA A 43 -1.87 1.47 -4.75
CA ALA A 43 -0.55 1.84 -4.22
C ALA A 43 0.03 3.09 -4.92
N GLN A 44 -0.14 3.20 -6.25
CA GLN A 44 0.29 4.40 -6.98
C GLN A 44 -0.53 5.64 -6.61
N GLN A 45 -1.84 5.50 -6.39
CA GLN A 45 -2.68 6.59 -5.89
C GLN A 45 -2.26 7.04 -4.48
N ALA A 46 -1.90 6.11 -3.61
CA ALA A 46 -1.34 6.43 -2.29
C ALA A 46 -0.01 7.18 -2.41
N ASN A 47 0.84 6.83 -3.39
CA ASN A 47 2.08 7.56 -3.66
C ASN A 47 1.82 9.02 -4.07
N VAL A 48 0.78 9.30 -4.87
CA VAL A 48 0.37 10.69 -5.16
C VAL A 48 0.07 11.45 -3.87
N ASN A 49 -0.67 10.82 -2.95
CA ASN A 49 -1.00 11.45 -1.66
C ASN A 49 0.25 11.72 -0.82
N ILE A 50 1.24 10.83 -0.86
CA ILE A 50 2.55 11.02 -0.18
C ILE A 50 3.27 12.24 -0.76
N GLN A 51 3.35 12.36 -2.09
CA GLN A 51 3.98 13.51 -2.74
C GLN A 51 3.23 14.82 -2.42
N GLN A 52 1.91 14.78 -2.38
CA GLN A 52 1.11 15.94 -1.98
C GLN A 52 1.30 16.30 -0.50
N ALA A 53 1.50 15.31 0.37
CA ALA A 53 1.77 15.53 1.79
C ALA A 53 3.09 16.29 2.01
N ALA A 54 4.08 16.11 1.14
CA ALA A 54 5.33 16.85 1.20
C ALA A 54 5.16 18.38 0.99
N LEU A 55 4.08 18.82 0.36
CA LEU A 55 3.72 20.24 0.21
C LEU A 55 3.06 20.84 1.47
N LYS A 56 2.55 19.98 2.37
CA LYS A 56 1.84 20.39 3.57
C LYS A 56 2.81 20.64 4.73
N PRO A 57 2.46 21.52 5.68
CA PRO A 57 3.23 21.63 6.91
C PRO A 57 3.14 20.33 7.71
N HIS A 58 4.25 19.89 8.25
CA HIS A 58 4.29 18.78 9.20
C HIS A 58 4.92 19.19 10.51
N LEU A 59 4.34 18.69 11.58
CA LEU A 59 4.72 18.96 12.94
C LEU A 59 5.34 17.69 13.53
N ILE A 60 6.56 17.80 14.02
CA ILE A 60 7.29 16.70 14.64
C ILE A 60 7.46 17.03 16.11
N LEU A 61 6.93 16.18 16.98
CA LEU A 61 7.17 16.22 18.41
C LEU A 61 8.14 15.08 18.74
N SER A 62 9.30 15.41 19.27
CA SER A 62 10.29 14.45 19.74
C SER A 62 10.60 14.68 21.21
N GLY A 63 10.60 13.59 21.98
CA GLY A 63 10.96 13.60 23.39
C GLY A 63 12.06 12.60 23.66
N GLU A 64 13.02 12.99 24.45
CA GLU A 64 14.10 12.13 24.90
C GLU A 64 14.17 12.16 26.43
N VAL A 65 14.20 10.99 27.04
CA VAL A 65 14.42 10.79 28.46
C VAL A 65 15.50 9.75 28.61
N GLY A 66 16.59 10.10 29.24
CA GLY A 66 17.73 9.20 29.37
C GLY A 66 18.41 9.29 30.72
N ARG A 67 19.32 8.36 30.98
CA ARG A 67 20.28 8.41 32.09
C ARG A 67 21.68 8.36 31.48
N SER A 68 22.46 9.39 31.75
CA SER A 68 23.86 9.48 31.33
C SER A 68 24.76 9.40 32.56
N ALA A 69 25.71 8.47 32.54
CA ALA A 69 26.79 8.41 33.49
C ALA A 69 28.06 8.93 32.82
N LEU A 70 28.62 10.03 33.34
CA LEU A 70 29.87 10.61 32.85
C LEU A 70 31.01 10.12 33.74
N GLN A 71 31.98 9.41 33.16
CA GLN A 71 33.25 9.11 33.76
C GLN A 71 34.33 9.88 33.00
N THR A 72 34.91 10.89 33.64
CA THR A 72 36.00 11.65 33.06
C THR A 72 37.32 11.16 33.67
N THR A 73 38.23 10.71 32.80
CA THR A 73 39.58 10.22 33.18
C THR A 73 40.63 11.35 33.17
N ALA A 74 40.22 12.61 33.12
CA ALA A 74 41.10 13.77 33.15
C ALA A 74 41.67 14.00 34.58
N PRO A 75 42.69 14.86 34.76
CA PRO A 75 43.44 14.99 36.02
C PRO A 75 42.58 15.33 37.24
N PHE A 76 41.33 15.67 37.07
CA PHE A 76 40.31 15.80 38.12
C PHE A 76 39.13 14.91 37.78
N PRO A 77 39.05 13.67 38.31
CA PRO A 77 37.97 12.75 38.00
C PRO A 77 36.66 13.26 38.61
N GLU A 78 35.74 13.68 37.77
CA GLU A 78 34.35 13.94 38.15
C GLU A 78 33.47 12.78 37.69
N SER A 79 32.80 12.14 38.62
CA SER A 79 31.75 11.16 38.32
C SER A 79 30.40 11.79 38.65
N GLY A 80 29.56 11.92 37.63
CA GLY A 80 28.21 12.48 37.77
C GLY A 80 27.17 11.63 37.06
N SER A 81 26.04 11.43 37.69
CA SER A 81 24.85 10.88 37.01
C SER A 81 23.93 12.04 36.65
N ARG A 82 23.60 12.15 35.37
CA ARG A 82 22.68 13.17 34.83
C ARG A 82 21.49 12.50 34.21
N TRP A 83 20.32 13.09 34.40
CA TRP A 83 19.08 12.70 33.71
C TRP A 83 18.80 13.74 32.64
N PRO A 84 19.31 13.55 31.42
CA PRO A 84 18.94 14.41 30.32
C PRO A 84 17.48 14.15 29.97
N ASN A 85 16.69 15.21 29.87
CA ASN A 85 15.35 15.21 29.33
C ASN A 85 15.26 16.35 28.34
N SER A 86 14.71 16.06 27.19
CA SER A 86 14.44 17.06 26.16
C SER A 86 13.06 16.81 25.52
N LEU A 87 12.37 17.91 25.25
CA LEU A 87 11.16 17.92 24.46
C LEU A 87 11.34 18.92 23.33
N ASN A 88 11.24 18.46 22.10
CA ASN A 88 11.45 19.28 20.93
C ASN A 88 10.21 19.22 20.04
N LEU A 89 9.71 20.40 19.63
CA LEU A 89 8.60 20.56 18.71
C LEU A 89 9.09 21.32 17.48
N VAL A 90 9.06 20.65 16.32
CA VAL A 90 9.54 21.22 15.06
C VAL A 90 8.38 21.29 14.07
N LEU A 91 8.07 22.49 13.60
CA LEU A 91 7.17 22.72 12.46
C LEU A 91 8.00 22.93 11.21
N ASN A 92 7.81 22.05 10.24
CA ASN A 92 8.49 22.16 8.94
C ASN A 92 7.48 22.37 7.82
N LYS A 93 7.63 23.45 7.05
CA LYS A 93 6.84 23.76 5.88
C LYS A 93 7.74 24.28 4.77
N PRO A 94 7.88 23.56 3.65
CA PRO A 94 8.57 24.09 2.49
C PRO A 94 7.78 25.25 1.89
N ILE A 95 8.40 26.44 1.80
CA ILE A 95 7.78 27.64 1.24
C ILE A 95 8.09 27.74 -0.25
N TYR A 96 9.31 27.41 -0.63
CA TYR A 96 9.73 27.43 -2.04
C TYR A 96 10.78 26.33 -2.29
N THR A 97 10.57 25.55 -3.32
CA THR A 97 11.44 24.42 -3.69
C THR A 97 11.83 24.45 -5.18
N GLY A 98 11.75 25.63 -5.84
CA GLY A 98 12.05 25.72 -7.27
C GLY A 98 11.13 24.88 -8.16
N GLY A 99 9.93 24.53 -7.71
CA GLY A 99 8.99 23.68 -8.45
C GLY A 99 9.21 22.16 -8.26
N ALA A 100 10.29 21.73 -7.62
CA ALA A 100 10.63 20.31 -7.51
C ALA A 100 9.51 19.46 -6.88
N LEU A 101 8.86 19.93 -5.81
CA LEU A 101 7.75 19.20 -5.18
C LEU A 101 6.51 19.14 -6.07
N ASN A 102 6.18 20.20 -6.80
CA ASN A 102 5.05 20.20 -7.73
C ASN A 102 5.31 19.21 -8.88
N THR A 103 6.50 19.24 -9.44
CA THR A 103 6.91 18.29 -10.50
C THR A 103 6.87 16.85 -9.98
N ALA A 104 7.28 16.58 -8.73
CA ALA A 104 7.19 15.25 -8.13
C ALA A 104 5.73 14.75 -8.03
N VAL A 105 4.78 15.64 -7.66
CA VAL A 105 3.35 15.33 -7.66
C VAL A 105 2.85 15.02 -9.08
N ASP A 106 3.27 15.79 -10.08
CA ASP A 106 2.84 15.58 -11.46
C ASP A 106 3.40 14.28 -12.04
N ILE A 107 4.65 13.94 -11.75
CA ILE A 107 5.25 12.64 -12.10
C ILE A 107 4.46 11.49 -11.45
N ALA A 108 4.10 11.62 -10.18
CA ALA A 108 3.31 10.61 -9.50
C ALA A 108 1.92 10.42 -10.14
N LYS A 109 1.25 11.51 -10.54
CA LYS A 109 -0.03 11.44 -11.28
C LYS A 109 0.12 10.76 -12.64
N LEU A 110 1.17 11.08 -13.39
CA LEU A 110 1.45 10.43 -14.67
C LEU A 110 1.73 8.94 -14.50
N SER A 111 2.39 8.54 -13.40
CA SER A 111 2.59 7.13 -13.05
C SER A 111 1.27 6.40 -12.80
N VAL A 112 0.27 7.05 -12.18
CA VAL A 112 -1.08 6.49 -12.03
C VAL A 112 -1.72 6.25 -13.40
N LEU A 113 -1.70 7.24 -14.29
CA LEU A 113 -2.26 7.11 -15.64
C LEU A 113 -1.58 5.99 -16.44
N ALA A 114 -0.25 5.86 -16.34
CA ALA A 114 0.48 4.78 -16.99
C ALA A 114 0.05 3.40 -16.48
N ASN A 115 -0.12 3.24 -15.16
CA ASN A 115 -0.61 2.00 -14.56
C ASN A 115 -2.07 1.71 -14.93
N GLU A 116 -2.93 2.71 -15.07
CA GLU A 116 -4.30 2.54 -15.56
C GLU A 116 -4.32 1.96 -16.98
N GLN A 117 -3.51 2.51 -17.88
CA GLN A 117 -3.40 1.99 -19.25
C GLN A 117 -2.85 0.56 -19.29
N GLN A 118 -1.86 0.26 -18.48
CA GLN A 118 -1.30 -1.08 -18.36
C GLN A 118 -2.35 -2.08 -17.82
N ASN A 119 -3.17 -1.67 -16.86
CA ASN A 119 -4.25 -2.49 -16.31
C ASN A 119 -5.34 -2.77 -17.37
N GLN A 120 -5.67 -1.77 -18.20
CA GLN A 120 -6.59 -1.96 -19.32
C GLN A 120 -6.04 -2.96 -20.34
N GLN A 121 -4.77 -2.86 -20.71
CA GLN A 121 -4.12 -3.81 -21.63
C GLN A 121 -4.13 -5.24 -21.06
N LEU A 122 -3.87 -5.39 -19.75
CA LEU A 122 -3.93 -6.68 -19.08
C LEU A 122 -5.33 -7.31 -19.16
N ARG A 123 -6.38 -6.51 -18.94
CA ARG A 123 -7.78 -6.98 -19.04
C ARG A 123 -8.15 -7.43 -20.46
N VAL A 124 -7.69 -6.70 -21.47
CA VAL A 124 -7.92 -7.07 -22.89
C VAL A 124 -7.14 -8.34 -23.25
N GLY A 125 -5.94 -8.53 -22.69
CA GLY A 125 -5.14 -9.74 -22.96
C GLY A 125 -5.65 -11.02 -22.29
N ILE A 126 -6.54 -10.90 -21.28
CA ILE A 126 -7.14 -12.02 -20.54
C ILE A 126 -8.55 -12.35 -21.09
N ALA A 127 -9.23 -11.39 -21.73
CA ALA A 127 -10.56 -11.56 -22.31
C ALA A 127 -10.52 -12.29 -23.65
#